data_1c1855167aa31944ecb95be826f0849c
#
_entry.id   1c1855167aa31944ecb95be826f0849c
#
_cell.length_a   1.000
_cell.length_b   1.000
_cell.length_c   1.000
_cell.angle_alpha   90.00
_cell.angle_beta   90.00
_cell.angle_gamma   90.00
#
_symmetry.space_group_name_H-M   'P 1'
#
loop_
_entity.id
_entity.type
_entity.pdbx_description
1 polymer ?
#
loop_
_entity_poly.entity_id
_entity_poly.type
_entity_poly.pdbx_seq_one_letter_code
_entity_poly.pdbx_strand_id
1 'polypeptide(L)'
;MKGTPDQPMCGFSMRAIEILRSYGATLKAHNVLASEEIRQGIKEYTNWPTIPQIFINGEFVGGCDIITEMHENGDLKKMLSA
;
A
#
# COMPACT_ATOMS: atom_id res chain seq x y z
N MET A 1 -5.50 3.18 1.02
CA MET A 1 -6.14 1.90 0.68
C MET A 1 -7.65 2.02 0.70
N LYS A 2 -8.33 1.09 0.11
CA LYS A 2 -9.78 0.97 0.21
C LYS A 2 -10.12 0.11 1.42
N GLY A 3 -10.77 0.70 2.42
CA GLY A 3 -11.01 0.05 3.70
C GLY A 3 -9.89 0.27 4.70
N THR A 4 -9.81 -0.60 5.70
CA THR A 4 -8.80 -0.58 6.76
C THR A 4 -7.97 -1.86 6.71
N PRO A 5 -6.79 -1.91 7.39
CA PRO A 5 -6.00 -3.14 7.44
C PRO A 5 -6.75 -4.34 8.01
N ASP A 6 -7.69 -4.12 8.94
CA ASP A 6 -8.49 -5.18 9.54
C ASP A 6 -9.74 -5.52 8.71
N GLN A 7 -10.22 -4.59 7.88
CA GLN A 7 -11.37 -4.77 7.01
C GLN A 7 -11.11 -4.18 5.63
N PRO A 8 -10.22 -4.79 4.84
CA PRO A 8 -9.95 -4.30 3.49
C PRO A 8 -11.19 -4.48 2.60
N MET A 9 -11.51 -3.44 1.83
CA MET A 9 -12.73 -3.38 1.02
C MET A 9 -12.49 -3.70 -0.46
N CYS A 10 -11.28 -4.10 -0.82
CA CYS A 10 -11.00 -4.63 -2.17
C CYS A 10 -9.86 -5.66 -2.11
N GLY A 11 -9.85 -6.57 -3.09
CA GLY A 11 -8.86 -7.64 -3.15
C GLY A 11 -7.41 -7.14 -3.26
N PHE A 12 -7.18 -6.05 -3.97
CA PHE A 12 -5.85 -5.46 -4.11
C PHE A 12 -5.33 -4.90 -2.79
N SER A 13 -6.17 -4.19 -2.03
CA SER A 13 -5.81 -3.70 -0.70
C SER A 13 -5.56 -4.85 0.27
N MET A 14 -6.38 -5.89 0.23
CA MET A 14 -6.22 -7.08 1.06
C MET A 14 -4.88 -7.77 0.80
N ARG A 15 -4.53 -7.96 -0.47
CA ARG A 15 -3.27 -8.61 -0.82
C ARG A 15 -2.05 -7.78 -0.39
N ALA A 16 -2.09 -6.46 -0.58
CA ALA A 16 -1.01 -5.59 -0.14
C ALA A 16 -0.79 -5.68 1.38
N ILE A 17 -1.88 -5.67 2.16
CA ILE A 17 -1.80 -5.81 3.61
C ILE A 17 -1.25 -7.16 4.03
N GLU A 18 -1.68 -8.24 3.39
CA GLU A 18 -1.18 -9.60 3.68
C GLU A 18 0.33 -9.68 3.45
N ILE A 19 0.80 -9.16 2.32
CA ILE A 19 2.23 -9.16 2.00
C ILE A 19 3.02 -8.36 3.03
N LEU A 20 2.60 -7.14 3.34
CA LEU A 20 3.32 -6.27 4.28
C LEU A 20 3.32 -6.85 5.70
N ARG A 21 2.22 -7.42 6.16
CA ARG A 21 2.13 -8.05 7.47
C ARG A 21 3.01 -9.29 7.59
N SER A 22 3.25 -10.00 6.50
CA SER A 22 4.12 -11.17 6.49
C SER A 22 5.58 -10.83 6.86
N TYR A 23 5.99 -9.58 6.71
CA TYR A 23 7.31 -9.10 7.12
C TYR A 23 7.33 -8.51 8.52
N GLY A 24 6.21 -8.52 9.24
CA GLY A 24 6.11 -7.92 10.57
C GLY A 24 6.15 -6.39 10.56
N ALA A 25 5.85 -5.76 9.45
CA ALA A 25 5.89 -4.30 9.30
C ALA A 25 4.80 -3.62 10.15
N THR A 26 5.14 -2.48 10.75
CA THR A 26 4.17 -1.61 11.39
C THR A 26 3.49 -0.76 10.32
N LEU A 27 2.16 -0.84 10.24
CA LEU A 27 1.39 -0.19 9.20
C LEU A 27 0.63 1.02 9.71
N LYS A 28 0.73 2.14 8.97
CA LYS A 28 -0.19 3.25 9.07
C LYS A 28 -1.01 3.28 7.78
N ALA A 29 -2.33 3.29 7.91
CA ALA A 29 -3.20 3.21 6.75
C ALA A 29 -4.27 4.30 6.77
N HIS A 30 -4.63 4.78 5.58
CA HIS A 30 -5.72 5.72 5.36
C HIS A 30 -6.77 5.08 4.47
N ASN A 31 -8.02 5.07 4.94
CA ASN A 31 -9.15 4.53 4.18
C ASN A 31 -9.68 5.60 3.22
N VAL A 32 -9.38 5.45 1.94
CA VAL A 32 -9.81 6.42 0.93
C VAL A 32 -11.32 6.38 0.66
N LEU A 33 -12.01 5.32 1.09
CA LEU A 33 -13.47 5.27 0.99
C LEU A 33 -14.15 6.17 2.01
N ALA A 34 -13.45 6.54 3.09
CA ALA A 34 -13.96 7.44 4.12
C ALA A 34 -13.73 8.92 3.77
N SER A 35 -12.87 9.24 2.80
CA SER A 35 -12.56 10.63 2.44
C SER A 35 -12.22 10.73 0.95
N GLU A 36 -13.10 11.36 0.20
CA GLU A 36 -12.86 11.66 -1.21
C GLU A 36 -11.68 12.61 -1.42
N GLU A 37 -11.46 13.54 -0.50
CA GLU A 37 -10.33 14.46 -0.55
C GLU A 37 -9.00 13.73 -0.47
N ILE A 38 -8.88 12.75 0.42
CA ILE A 38 -7.66 11.93 0.55
C ILE A 38 -7.48 11.10 -0.71
N ARG A 39 -8.54 10.49 -1.21
CA ARG A 39 -8.50 9.67 -2.41
C ARG A 39 -7.99 10.46 -3.62
N GLN A 40 -8.54 11.63 -3.85
CA GLN A 40 -8.16 12.48 -4.96
C GLN A 40 -6.78 13.08 -4.75
N GLY A 41 -6.51 13.57 -3.54
CA GLY A 41 -5.24 14.20 -3.20
C GLY A 41 -4.05 13.27 -3.32
N ILE A 42 -4.19 12.00 -2.88
CA ILE A 42 -3.08 11.05 -2.97
C ILE A 42 -2.77 10.67 -4.42
N LYS A 43 -3.77 10.56 -5.28
CA LYS A 43 -3.56 10.29 -6.69
C LYS A 43 -2.83 11.44 -7.39
N GLU A 44 -3.15 12.68 -7.06
CA GLU A 44 -2.47 13.86 -7.57
C GLU A 44 -1.04 13.96 -7.05
N TYR A 45 -0.85 13.70 -5.75
CA TYR A 45 0.46 13.76 -5.11
C TYR A 45 1.46 12.77 -5.72
N THR A 46 1.02 11.54 -5.96
CA THR A 46 1.89 10.47 -6.49
C THR A 46 1.87 10.39 -8.01
N ASN A 47 0.93 11.04 -8.66
CA ASN A 47 0.64 10.87 -10.08
C ASN A 47 0.37 9.40 -10.43
N TRP A 48 -0.23 8.65 -9.51
CA TRP A 48 -0.54 7.22 -9.64
C TRP A 48 -2.06 7.05 -9.61
N PRO A 49 -2.68 6.46 -10.64
CA PRO A 49 -4.14 6.52 -10.80
C PRO A 49 -4.92 5.53 -9.96
N THR A 50 -4.28 4.52 -9.37
CA THR A 50 -4.98 3.43 -8.70
C THR A 50 -4.70 3.36 -7.20
N ILE A 51 -5.59 2.68 -6.47
CA ILE A 51 -5.49 2.37 -5.05
C ILE A 51 -5.43 0.83 -4.94
N PRO A 52 -4.63 0.24 -4.06
CA PRO A 52 -3.86 0.86 -2.97
C PRO A 52 -2.58 1.53 -3.45
N GLN A 53 -2.08 2.44 -2.61
CA GLN A 53 -0.77 3.07 -2.81
C GLN A 53 0.06 2.86 -1.55
N ILE A 54 1.30 2.42 -1.72
CA ILE A 54 2.17 2.01 -0.63
C ILE A 54 3.39 2.94 -0.56
N PHE A 55 3.67 3.42 0.65
CA PHE A 55 4.83 4.24 0.97
C PHE A 55 5.69 3.49 1.98
N ILE A 56 7.00 3.50 1.78
CA ILE A 56 7.97 2.91 2.70
C ILE A 56 9.00 3.99 3.05
N ASN A 57 9.16 4.26 4.35
CA ASN A 57 10.06 5.31 4.85
C ASN A 57 9.78 6.68 4.23
N GLY A 58 8.51 6.98 3.97
CA GLY A 58 8.08 8.26 3.39
C GLY A 58 8.20 8.34 1.88
N GLU A 59 8.72 7.31 1.22
CA GLU A 59 8.84 7.27 -0.23
C GLU A 59 7.74 6.43 -0.86
N PHE A 60 7.15 6.94 -1.93
CA PHE A 60 6.15 6.21 -2.70
C PHE A 60 6.82 5.05 -3.44
N VAL A 61 6.30 3.84 -3.23
CA VAL A 61 6.81 2.62 -3.86
C VAL A 61 5.93 2.20 -5.04
N GLY A 62 4.62 2.15 -4.83
CA GLY A 62 3.70 1.74 -5.88
C GLY A 62 2.41 1.16 -5.33
N GLY A 63 1.69 0.44 -6.17
CA GLY A 63 0.45 -0.25 -5.83
C GLY A 63 0.66 -1.72 -5.52
N CYS A 64 -0.43 -2.47 -5.51
CA CYS A 64 -0.43 -3.90 -5.21
C CYS A 64 0.47 -4.71 -6.17
N ASP A 65 0.43 -4.39 -7.46
CA ASP A 65 1.22 -5.13 -8.46
C ASP A 65 2.72 -4.96 -8.23
N ILE A 66 3.16 -3.74 -7.92
CA ILE A 66 4.57 -3.45 -7.66
C ILE A 66 5.02 -4.14 -6.37
N ILE A 67 4.22 -4.08 -5.31
CA ILE A 67 4.53 -4.74 -4.04
C ILE A 67 4.60 -6.26 -4.21
N THR A 68 3.70 -6.84 -5.00
CA THR A 68 3.71 -8.28 -5.29
C THR A 68 4.99 -8.68 -6.01
N GLU A 69 5.40 -7.93 -7.02
CA GLU A 69 6.62 -8.17 -7.78
C GLU A 69 7.86 -8.07 -6.88
N MET A 70 7.94 -7.03 -6.05
CA MET A 70 9.04 -6.84 -5.12
C MET A 70 9.09 -7.94 -4.06
N HIS A 71 7.94 -8.45 -3.63
CA HIS A 71 7.86 -9.57 -2.72
C HIS A 71 8.43 -10.85 -3.35
N GLU A 72 8.09 -11.12 -4.60
CA GLU A 72 8.54 -12.30 -5.32
C GLU A 72 10.04 -12.29 -5.60
N ASN A 73 10.62 -11.14 -5.91
CA ASN A 73 12.04 -11.03 -6.25
C ASN A 73 12.96 -10.72 -5.05
N GLY A 74 12.39 -10.52 -3.85
CA GLY A 74 13.14 -10.26 -2.62
C GLY A 74 13.49 -8.80 -2.35
N ASP A 75 13.17 -7.87 -3.24
CA ASP A 75 13.46 -6.44 -3.05
C ASP A 75 12.70 -5.84 -1.87
N LEU A 76 11.46 -6.27 -1.65
CA LEU A 76 10.64 -5.77 -0.55
C LEU A 76 11.26 -6.11 0.80
N LYS A 77 11.78 -7.31 0.96
CA LYS A 77 12.47 -7.73 2.17
C LYS A 77 13.66 -6.83 2.46
N LYS A 78 14.44 -6.50 1.45
CA LYS A 78 15.59 -5.60 1.58
C LYS A 78 15.17 -4.20 2.00
N MET A 79 14.10 -3.65 1.42
CA MET A 79 13.59 -2.33 1.77
C MET A 79 13.10 -2.27 3.21
N LEU A 80 12.36 -3.29 3.66
CA LEU A 80 11.78 -3.32 5.00
C LEU A 80 12.81 -3.64 6.08
N SER A 81 13.93 -4.22 5.73
CA SER A 81 15.03 -4.54 6.66
C SER A 81 16.03 -3.39 6.82
N ALA A 82 15.94 -2.39 5.99
CA ALA A 82 16.87 -1.26 6.01
C ALA A 82 16.58 -0.27 7.13
#